data_c93d29a5f0191ebdc5833122bfa579fc
#
_entry.id   c93d29a5f0191ebdc5833122bfa579fc
#
_cell.length_a   1.000
_cell.length_b   1.000
_cell.length_c   1.000
_cell.angle_alpha   90.00
_cell.angle_beta   90.00
_cell.angle_gamma   90.00
#
_symmetry.space_group_name_H-M   'P 1'
#
loop_
_entity.id
_entity.type
_entity.pdbx_description
1 polymer ?
#
loop_
_entity_poly.entity_id
_entity_poly.type
_entity_poly.pdbx_seq_one_letter_code
_entity_poly.pdbx_strand_id
1 'polypeptide(L)'
;MLLTNAELVDGRTVDLRIDGEQIGAIEPTLDPRDDERVIDADNRLLLPGAIDAHVHFREPGDPHKETWATGSRSAAAGGVTTVIDMPNTTPPTTTGEAFDAKGDAARAACIEYGINGGVSGDWEPDSLFDRPLCALGEVFLADSTGDMGVAPDDFEAAVERAVDEGVTITVHAEDETLFDDNARNADAGGAGRDANADLWSTYRTAAAEAAAVEYATEVGQETGADIHIAHTSTPEGIDAAVDGEATCEVCPHHLYLSRDDLDELGTYGRMNPPLREEDRREAVFERVADGAVDIVATDHAPHTREEKETGLWDAPSGVPGVETMLPLLLNSARQGELSYDRVVDLVAHNPADIFDLDSKGRIEPGYDADLVLVDPDNPQAIHDDDIHSKSGWTPFEGRHGVFPELTLVRGQVIYERTPGDGRGRGEDDEQFSDVDGQNVRA
;
A
#
# COMPACT_ATOMS: atom_id res chain seq x y z
N MET A 1 15.14 15.83 -19.21
CA MET A 1 13.77 16.42 -19.21
C MET A 1 13.75 17.62 -18.27
N LEU A 2 12.92 18.61 -18.53
CA LEU A 2 12.73 19.78 -17.66
C LEU A 2 11.24 19.95 -17.35
N LEU A 3 10.89 19.89 -16.07
CA LEU A 3 9.57 20.31 -15.57
C LEU A 3 9.69 21.77 -15.18
N THR A 4 8.80 22.64 -15.66
CA THR A 4 8.78 24.07 -15.33
C THR A 4 7.53 24.43 -14.55
N ASN A 5 7.63 25.46 -13.71
CA ASN A 5 6.50 26.00 -12.94
C ASN A 5 5.81 24.95 -12.05
N ALA A 6 6.55 24.01 -11.44
CA ALA A 6 6.02 23.06 -10.50
C ALA A 6 5.89 23.66 -9.10
N GLU A 7 4.75 23.50 -8.43
CA GLU A 7 4.59 23.87 -7.03
C GLU A 7 4.98 22.70 -6.12
N LEU A 8 5.84 22.93 -5.14
CA LEU A 8 6.20 21.95 -4.13
C LEU A 8 5.32 22.11 -2.88
N VAL A 9 5.29 21.08 -2.02
CA VAL A 9 4.46 21.07 -0.78
C VAL A 9 4.80 22.22 0.17
N ASP A 10 6.03 22.74 0.13
CA ASP A 10 6.47 23.91 0.92
C ASP A 10 6.03 25.26 0.32
N GLY A 11 5.26 25.26 -0.77
CA GLY A 11 4.73 26.44 -1.46
C GLY A 11 5.70 27.13 -2.40
N ARG A 12 6.90 26.58 -2.63
CA ARG A 12 7.82 27.09 -3.64
C ARG A 12 7.40 26.68 -5.05
N THR A 13 7.40 27.61 -5.99
CA THR A 13 7.34 27.29 -7.42
C THR A 13 8.77 27.16 -7.96
N VAL A 14 9.07 26.05 -8.60
CA VAL A 14 10.41 25.69 -9.07
C VAL A 14 10.38 25.10 -10.47
N ASP A 15 11.53 25.14 -11.13
CA ASP A 15 11.84 24.29 -12.27
C ASP A 15 12.74 23.14 -11.81
N LEU A 16 12.41 21.92 -12.26
CA LEU A 16 13.12 20.69 -11.91
C LEU A 16 13.67 20.05 -13.17
N ARG A 17 14.98 19.80 -13.22
CA ARG A 17 15.62 19.08 -14.31
C ARG A 17 15.90 17.64 -13.92
N ILE A 18 15.57 16.74 -14.81
CA ILE A 18 15.88 15.31 -14.73
C ILE A 18 17.03 15.03 -15.69
N ASP A 19 18.12 14.51 -15.16
CA ASP A 19 19.31 14.09 -15.91
C ASP A 19 19.46 12.56 -15.81
N GLY A 20 19.11 11.85 -16.89
CA GLY A 20 19.01 10.39 -16.88
C GLY A 20 17.80 9.92 -16.05
N GLU A 21 18.06 9.15 -15.02
CA GLU A 21 17.04 8.61 -14.12
C GLU A 21 16.84 9.44 -12.85
N GLN A 22 17.72 10.45 -12.61
CA GLN A 22 17.77 11.19 -11.35
C GLN A 22 17.41 12.66 -11.50
N ILE A 23 17.01 13.24 -10.38
CA ILE A 23 16.83 14.68 -10.25
C ILE A 23 18.21 15.34 -10.29
N GLY A 24 18.47 16.13 -11.34
CA GLY A 24 19.76 16.79 -11.55
C GLY A 24 19.84 18.18 -10.90
N ALA A 25 18.74 18.95 -10.95
CA ALA A 25 18.71 20.32 -10.38
C ALA A 25 17.27 20.74 -10.07
N ILE A 26 17.14 21.57 -9.02
CA ILE A 26 15.89 22.21 -8.61
C ILE A 26 16.22 23.69 -8.36
N GLU A 27 15.66 24.58 -9.16
CA GLU A 27 15.95 26.02 -9.12
C GLU A 27 14.66 26.83 -9.37
N PRO A 28 14.59 28.10 -8.95
CA PRO A 28 13.42 28.93 -9.25
C PRO A 28 13.15 29.10 -10.75
N THR A 29 14.19 29.00 -11.59
CA THR A 29 14.07 29.03 -13.05
C THR A 29 15.30 28.37 -13.68
N LEU A 30 15.07 27.52 -14.69
CA LEU A 30 16.09 26.83 -15.47
C LEU A 30 15.87 27.10 -16.97
N ASP A 31 16.91 27.48 -17.68
CA ASP A 31 16.85 27.57 -19.14
C ASP A 31 16.82 26.17 -19.76
N PRO A 32 15.90 25.87 -20.69
CA PRO A 32 15.90 24.61 -21.43
C PRO A 32 17.22 24.40 -22.19
N ARG A 33 17.70 23.15 -22.21
CA ARG A 33 18.84 22.74 -23.08
C ARG A 33 18.34 22.40 -24.47
N ASP A 34 19.27 22.41 -25.45
CA ASP A 34 18.94 21.98 -26.81
C ASP A 34 18.40 20.53 -26.78
N ASP A 35 17.29 20.28 -27.49
CA ASP A 35 16.61 18.99 -27.60
C ASP A 35 16.05 18.42 -26.28
N GLU A 36 15.97 19.22 -25.21
CA GLU A 36 15.36 18.81 -23.92
C GLU A 36 13.83 18.79 -24.01
N ARG A 37 13.19 17.69 -23.61
CA ARG A 37 11.73 17.67 -23.43
C ARG A 37 11.36 18.59 -22.28
N VAL A 38 10.49 19.56 -22.54
CA VAL A 38 9.96 20.48 -21.50
C VAL A 38 8.50 20.16 -21.26
N ILE A 39 8.13 20.02 -19.99
CA ILE A 39 6.76 19.86 -19.50
C ILE A 39 6.48 21.04 -18.59
N ASP A 40 5.45 21.82 -18.90
CA ASP A 40 4.98 22.92 -18.07
C ASP A 40 3.98 22.37 -17.06
N ALA A 41 4.33 22.40 -15.78
CA ALA A 41 3.45 21.95 -14.70
C ALA A 41 2.30 22.93 -14.40
N ASP A 42 2.35 24.16 -14.96
CA ASP A 42 1.26 25.15 -14.85
C ASP A 42 0.83 25.41 -13.38
N ASN A 43 1.80 25.49 -12.47
CA ASN A 43 1.65 25.62 -11.02
C ASN A 43 0.85 24.48 -10.35
N ARG A 44 0.83 23.31 -10.93
CA ARG A 44 0.29 22.11 -10.28
C ARG A 44 1.26 21.59 -9.24
N LEU A 45 0.71 20.85 -8.26
CA LEU A 45 1.47 20.28 -7.16
C LEU A 45 2.32 19.10 -7.65
N LEU A 46 3.63 19.18 -7.41
CA LEU A 46 4.60 18.12 -7.68
C LEU A 46 4.96 17.43 -6.36
N LEU A 47 4.77 16.12 -6.33
CA LEU A 47 5.04 15.25 -5.21
C LEU A 47 6.10 14.21 -5.57
N PRO A 48 6.88 13.68 -4.60
CA PRO A 48 7.60 12.44 -4.82
C PRO A 48 6.59 11.32 -5.12
N GLY A 49 7.01 10.35 -5.92
CA GLY A 49 6.21 9.16 -6.19
C GLY A 49 5.88 8.41 -4.91
N ALA A 50 4.63 7.99 -4.76
CA ALA A 50 4.22 7.24 -3.59
C ALA A 50 4.84 5.82 -3.58
N ILE A 51 5.16 5.34 -2.40
CA ILE A 51 5.63 3.99 -2.10
C ILE A 51 4.53 3.27 -1.34
N ASP A 52 3.97 2.22 -1.93
CA ASP A 52 3.01 1.36 -1.26
C ASP A 52 3.73 0.12 -0.74
N ALA A 53 3.97 0.11 0.55
CA ALA A 53 4.77 -0.92 1.21
C ALA A 53 4.03 -2.26 1.43
N HIS A 54 2.75 -2.36 1.00
CA HIS A 54 1.93 -3.54 1.26
C HIS A 54 0.95 -3.82 0.12
N VAL A 55 1.36 -4.69 -0.83
CA VAL A 55 0.48 -5.13 -1.92
C VAL A 55 0.53 -6.64 -2.13
N HIS A 56 -0.51 -7.19 -2.77
CA HIS A 56 -0.62 -8.57 -3.18
C HIS A 56 -1.00 -8.64 -4.66
N PHE A 57 -0.03 -8.59 -5.55
CA PHE A 57 -0.26 -8.65 -7.00
C PHE A 57 -0.58 -10.06 -7.53
N ARG A 58 -0.75 -11.02 -6.60
CA ARG A 58 -1.32 -12.36 -6.85
C ARG A 58 -0.54 -13.24 -7.81
N GLU A 59 0.57 -12.80 -8.34
CA GLU A 59 1.40 -13.53 -9.28
C GLU A 59 2.81 -13.79 -8.71
N PRO A 60 3.27 -15.05 -8.70
CA PRO A 60 2.65 -16.24 -9.27
C PRO A 60 1.47 -16.78 -8.45
N GLY A 61 0.58 -17.55 -9.07
CA GLY A 61 -0.49 -18.30 -8.43
C GLY A 61 -1.87 -17.96 -8.91
N ASP A 62 -2.34 -16.74 -8.67
CA ASP A 62 -3.71 -16.29 -8.95
C ASP A 62 -3.81 -15.15 -9.99
N PRO A 63 -3.23 -15.28 -11.20
CA PRO A 63 -3.18 -14.20 -12.18
C PRO A 63 -4.57 -13.80 -12.71
N HIS A 64 -5.63 -14.54 -12.37
CA HIS A 64 -7.00 -14.16 -12.68
C HIS A 64 -7.51 -13.01 -11.79
N LYS A 65 -6.95 -12.85 -10.58
CA LYS A 65 -7.30 -11.79 -9.64
C LYS A 65 -6.53 -10.51 -9.93
N GLU A 66 -5.22 -10.63 -10.15
CA GLU A 66 -4.31 -9.55 -10.46
C GLU A 66 -3.03 -10.07 -11.10
N THR A 67 -2.30 -9.23 -11.82
CA THR A 67 -0.96 -9.51 -12.34
C THR A 67 -0.05 -8.34 -12.09
N TRP A 68 1.26 -8.55 -12.16
CA TRP A 68 2.23 -7.46 -12.08
C TRP A 68 1.98 -6.36 -13.14
N ALA A 69 1.57 -6.77 -14.34
CA ALA A 69 1.28 -5.83 -15.42
C ALA A 69 0.04 -4.96 -15.15
N THR A 70 -1.04 -5.53 -14.60
CA THR A 70 -2.28 -4.79 -14.33
C THR A 70 -2.22 -4.04 -13.00
N GLY A 71 -1.71 -4.67 -11.94
CA GLY A 71 -1.53 -4.02 -10.65
C GLY A 71 -0.57 -2.83 -10.70
N SER A 72 0.53 -2.93 -11.47
CA SER A 72 1.45 -1.80 -11.63
C SER A 72 0.86 -0.64 -12.46
N ARG A 73 -0.02 -0.91 -13.42
CA ARG A 73 -0.79 0.15 -14.10
C ARG A 73 -1.78 0.83 -13.16
N SER A 74 -2.47 0.04 -12.34
CA SER A 74 -3.35 0.56 -11.28
C SER A 74 -2.55 1.46 -10.33
N ALA A 75 -1.37 1.02 -9.88
CA ALA A 75 -0.45 1.80 -9.06
C ALA A 75 -0.03 3.12 -9.74
N ALA A 76 0.42 3.05 -11.00
CA ALA A 76 0.85 4.22 -11.76
C ALA A 76 -0.28 5.26 -11.93
N ALA A 77 -1.51 4.83 -12.20
CA ALA A 77 -2.69 5.69 -12.30
C ALA A 77 -3.06 6.33 -10.94
N GLY A 78 -2.74 5.67 -9.83
CA GLY A 78 -2.86 6.17 -8.47
C GLY A 78 -1.69 7.02 -7.98
N GLY A 79 -0.60 7.16 -8.77
CA GLY A 79 0.61 7.90 -8.37
C GLY A 79 1.59 7.12 -7.50
N VAL A 80 1.42 5.80 -7.43
CA VAL A 80 2.37 4.89 -6.77
C VAL A 80 3.46 4.50 -7.78
N THR A 81 4.70 4.77 -7.42
CA THR A 81 5.88 4.51 -8.28
C THR A 81 6.70 3.31 -7.85
N THR A 82 6.49 2.88 -6.61
CA THR A 82 7.16 1.73 -6.01
C THR A 82 6.17 0.94 -5.15
N VAL A 83 6.18 -0.38 -5.27
CA VAL A 83 5.38 -1.28 -4.43
C VAL A 83 6.27 -2.31 -3.76
N ILE A 84 5.88 -2.79 -2.57
CA ILE A 84 6.49 -3.95 -1.93
C ILE A 84 5.45 -5.07 -1.85
N ASP A 85 5.72 -6.18 -2.54
CA ASP A 85 4.76 -7.29 -2.67
C ASP A 85 4.99 -8.37 -1.62
N MET A 86 3.89 -8.75 -0.96
CA MET A 86 3.86 -9.68 0.16
C MET A 86 4.05 -11.15 -0.24
N PRO A 87 4.52 -12.02 0.68
CA PRO A 87 4.99 -13.37 0.33
C PRO A 87 3.89 -14.40 0.06
N ASN A 88 2.62 -14.11 0.36
CA ASN A 88 1.50 -15.05 0.31
C ASN A 88 0.99 -15.34 -1.12
N THR A 89 1.89 -15.70 -2.01
CA THR A 89 1.62 -16.17 -3.38
C THR A 89 1.53 -17.71 -3.44
N THR A 90 1.36 -18.29 -4.62
CA THR A 90 1.37 -19.74 -4.83
C THR A 90 2.40 -20.11 -5.90
N PRO A 91 3.55 -20.69 -5.52
CA PRO A 91 3.98 -21.00 -4.15
C PRO A 91 4.23 -19.73 -3.33
N PRO A 92 4.21 -19.81 -1.97
CA PRO A 92 4.58 -18.69 -1.12
C PRO A 92 6.08 -18.38 -1.26
N THR A 93 6.45 -17.11 -1.08
CA THR A 93 7.84 -16.65 -1.23
C THR A 93 8.66 -16.97 0.04
N THR A 94 8.82 -18.24 0.34
CA THR A 94 9.51 -18.76 1.54
C THR A 94 10.85 -19.42 1.22
N THR A 95 11.26 -19.43 -0.04
CA THR A 95 12.53 -20.00 -0.54
C THR A 95 13.14 -19.10 -1.59
N GLY A 96 14.47 -19.21 -1.82
CA GLY A 96 15.14 -18.48 -2.89
C GLY A 96 14.58 -18.81 -4.29
N GLU A 97 14.14 -20.05 -4.54
CA GLU A 97 13.53 -20.44 -5.82
C GLU A 97 12.18 -19.73 -6.02
N ALA A 98 11.34 -19.67 -4.99
CA ALA A 98 10.07 -18.97 -5.05
C ALA A 98 10.26 -17.45 -5.23
N PHE A 99 11.28 -16.86 -4.56
CA PHE A 99 11.65 -15.46 -4.77
C PHE A 99 12.05 -15.19 -6.22
N ASP A 100 12.93 -16.02 -6.79
CA ASP A 100 13.38 -15.87 -8.18
C ASP A 100 12.20 -15.98 -9.17
N ALA A 101 11.29 -16.92 -8.96
CA ALA A 101 10.08 -17.08 -9.78
C ALA A 101 9.15 -15.86 -9.71
N LYS A 102 8.96 -15.27 -8.52
CA LYS A 102 8.20 -14.04 -8.32
C LYS A 102 8.90 -12.85 -8.99
N GLY A 103 10.23 -12.73 -8.84
CA GLY A 103 11.03 -11.70 -9.50
C GLY A 103 10.96 -11.78 -11.03
N ASP A 104 10.89 -12.99 -11.60
CA ASP A 104 10.69 -13.16 -13.04
C ASP A 104 9.30 -12.66 -13.51
N ALA A 105 8.25 -12.87 -12.72
CA ALA A 105 6.91 -12.34 -13.01
C ALA A 105 6.87 -10.81 -12.85
N ALA A 106 7.55 -10.28 -11.83
CA ALA A 106 7.60 -8.84 -11.52
C ALA A 106 8.24 -7.97 -12.62
N ARG A 107 9.02 -8.56 -13.52
CA ARG A 107 9.55 -7.85 -14.70
C ARG A 107 8.47 -7.28 -15.63
N ALA A 108 7.23 -7.74 -15.51
CA ALA A 108 6.10 -7.20 -16.26
C ALA A 108 5.55 -5.89 -15.67
N ALA A 109 6.04 -5.44 -14.52
CA ALA A 109 5.62 -4.19 -13.90
C ALA A 109 6.16 -2.99 -14.66
N CYS A 110 5.37 -1.91 -14.74
CA CYS A 110 5.78 -0.62 -15.28
C CYS A 110 6.26 0.37 -14.19
N ILE A 111 6.25 -0.05 -12.94
CA ILE A 111 6.75 0.68 -11.76
C ILE A 111 7.86 -0.13 -11.09
N GLU A 112 8.53 0.46 -10.12
CA GLU A 112 9.52 -0.24 -9.32
C GLU A 112 8.88 -1.15 -8.27
N TYR A 113 9.61 -2.19 -7.88
CA TYR A 113 9.07 -3.16 -6.95
C TYR A 113 10.12 -3.68 -5.97
N GLY A 114 9.66 -3.98 -4.76
CA GLY A 114 10.34 -4.80 -3.79
C GLY A 114 9.59 -6.12 -3.60
N ILE A 115 10.28 -7.13 -3.09
CA ILE A 115 9.70 -8.43 -2.78
C ILE A 115 10.05 -8.78 -1.34
N ASN A 116 9.03 -9.12 -0.56
CA ASN A 116 9.19 -9.63 0.79
C ASN A 116 9.34 -11.15 0.80
N GLY A 117 10.12 -11.64 1.76
CA GLY A 117 10.20 -13.05 2.09
C GLY A 117 9.19 -13.44 3.16
N GLY A 118 8.69 -14.68 3.13
CA GLY A 118 7.72 -15.18 4.10
C GLY A 118 8.29 -16.23 5.03
N VAL A 119 7.58 -16.43 6.14
CA VAL A 119 7.84 -17.47 7.12
C VAL A 119 6.71 -18.51 7.07
N SER A 120 7.06 -19.78 7.06
CA SER A 120 6.15 -20.92 7.16
C SER A 120 6.88 -22.09 7.82
N GLY A 121 6.17 -23.16 8.13
CA GLY A 121 6.78 -24.33 8.77
C GLY A 121 7.89 -25.03 7.97
N ASP A 122 7.97 -24.75 6.66
CA ASP A 122 8.93 -25.33 5.71
C ASP A 122 9.75 -24.28 4.94
N TRP A 123 9.86 -23.05 5.48
CA TRP A 123 10.65 -21.99 4.85
C TRP A 123 12.15 -22.31 4.85
N GLU A 124 12.86 -21.78 3.86
CA GLU A 124 14.29 -21.99 3.68
C GLU A 124 15.07 -20.66 3.88
N PRO A 125 15.32 -20.24 5.14
CA PRO A 125 15.90 -18.93 5.43
C PRO A 125 17.24 -18.68 4.72
N ASP A 126 18.14 -19.64 4.71
CA ASP A 126 19.47 -19.46 4.09
C ASP A 126 19.35 -19.15 2.59
N SER A 127 18.48 -19.86 1.87
CA SER A 127 18.29 -19.62 0.44
C SER A 127 17.50 -18.34 0.15
N LEU A 128 16.62 -17.94 1.08
CA LEU A 128 15.78 -16.76 0.96
C LEU A 128 16.58 -15.48 1.23
N PHE A 129 17.37 -15.44 2.31
CA PHE A 129 18.19 -14.27 2.65
C PHE A 129 19.41 -14.08 1.72
N ASP A 130 19.76 -15.09 0.90
CA ASP A 130 20.68 -14.90 -0.22
C ASP A 130 20.07 -14.03 -1.38
N ARG A 131 18.84 -13.59 -1.24
CA ARG A 131 18.11 -12.76 -2.22
C ARG A 131 17.94 -11.33 -1.73
N PRO A 132 17.75 -10.35 -2.65
CA PRO A 132 17.55 -8.95 -2.29
C PRO A 132 16.11 -8.70 -1.78
N LEU A 133 15.81 -9.15 -0.57
CA LEU A 133 14.54 -8.92 0.12
C LEU A 133 14.40 -7.45 0.52
N CYS A 134 13.17 -6.93 0.50
CA CYS A 134 12.84 -5.66 1.15
C CYS A 134 12.64 -5.85 2.65
N ALA A 135 11.85 -6.84 3.04
CA ALA A 135 11.58 -7.18 4.44
C ALA A 135 11.31 -8.69 4.57
N LEU A 136 11.31 -9.19 5.79
CA LEU A 136 10.75 -10.49 6.13
C LEU A 136 9.30 -10.28 6.60
N GLY A 137 8.34 -10.80 5.88
CA GLY A 137 6.92 -10.64 6.19
C GLY A 137 6.10 -10.33 4.94
N GLU A 138 4.85 -10.30 5.07
CA GLU A 138 3.98 -10.31 6.26
C GLU A 138 4.11 -11.65 7.01
N VAL A 139 4.53 -11.62 8.28
CA VAL A 139 4.54 -12.80 9.15
C VAL A 139 3.22 -12.84 9.92
N PHE A 140 2.48 -13.95 9.80
CA PHE A 140 1.11 -14.07 10.30
C PHE A 140 1.08 -14.70 11.70
N LEU A 141 0.80 -13.90 12.74
CA LEU A 141 0.56 -14.44 14.09
C LEU A 141 -0.80 -15.13 14.20
N ALA A 142 -1.79 -14.68 13.41
CA ALA A 142 -3.01 -15.42 13.16
C ALA A 142 -3.13 -15.68 11.65
N ASP A 143 -3.46 -16.92 11.26
CA ASP A 143 -3.57 -17.25 9.85
C ASP A 143 -4.68 -16.46 9.14
N SER A 144 -4.28 -15.74 8.11
CA SER A 144 -5.17 -14.94 7.24
C SER A 144 -5.29 -15.51 5.84
N THR A 145 -4.41 -16.45 5.47
CA THR A 145 -4.21 -16.94 4.10
C THR A 145 -4.57 -18.41 3.94
N GLY A 146 -4.65 -19.16 5.05
CA GLY A 146 -5.02 -20.57 5.11
C GLY A 146 -3.87 -21.53 5.44
N ASP A 147 -2.59 -21.10 5.29
CA ASP A 147 -1.43 -21.99 5.50
C ASP A 147 -0.13 -21.25 5.94
N MET A 148 -0.18 -19.95 6.27
CA MET A 148 1.02 -19.17 6.63
C MET A 148 1.04 -18.69 8.08
N GLY A 149 0.08 -19.09 8.92
CA GLY A 149 0.12 -18.80 10.35
C GLY A 149 1.33 -19.46 11.02
N VAL A 150 2.06 -18.71 11.86
CA VAL A 150 3.25 -19.19 12.56
C VAL A 150 2.99 -19.37 14.06
N ALA A 151 3.60 -20.40 14.64
CA ALA A 151 3.58 -20.55 16.09
C ALA A 151 4.51 -19.53 16.76
N PRO A 152 4.28 -19.18 18.05
CA PRO A 152 5.15 -18.22 18.76
C PRO A 152 6.64 -18.54 18.70
N ASP A 153 7.04 -19.80 18.93
CA ASP A 153 8.44 -20.22 18.88
C ASP A 153 9.05 -20.03 17.47
N ASP A 154 8.26 -20.23 16.41
CA ASP A 154 8.71 -20.03 15.02
C ASP A 154 8.80 -18.54 14.67
N PHE A 155 7.91 -17.71 15.23
CA PHE A 155 7.98 -16.26 15.12
C PHE A 155 9.23 -15.70 15.77
N GLU A 156 9.51 -16.07 17.02
CA GLU A 156 10.70 -15.65 17.75
C GLU A 156 11.99 -16.05 16.99
N ALA A 157 12.05 -17.28 16.46
CA ALA A 157 13.19 -17.74 15.65
C ALA A 157 13.33 -16.95 14.33
N ALA A 158 12.22 -16.56 13.70
CA ALA A 158 12.25 -15.74 12.49
C ALA A 158 12.74 -14.32 12.79
N VAL A 159 12.33 -13.74 13.93
CA VAL A 159 12.79 -12.43 14.41
C VAL A 159 14.30 -12.45 14.67
N GLU A 160 14.82 -13.46 15.41
CA GLU A 160 16.26 -13.60 15.64
C GLU A 160 17.05 -13.69 14.32
N ARG A 161 16.51 -14.43 13.34
CA ARG A 161 17.15 -14.57 12.03
C ARG A 161 17.16 -13.25 11.26
N ALA A 162 16.08 -12.48 11.26
CA ALA A 162 16.00 -11.18 10.59
C ALA A 162 16.97 -10.15 11.20
N VAL A 163 17.16 -10.17 12.53
CA VAL A 163 18.16 -9.34 13.22
C VAL A 163 19.59 -9.68 12.72
N ASP A 164 19.91 -10.96 12.60
CA ASP A 164 21.24 -11.40 12.11
C ASP A 164 21.51 -10.93 10.67
N GLU A 165 20.48 -10.79 9.85
CA GLU A 165 20.55 -10.33 8.45
C GLU A 165 20.33 -8.82 8.29
N GLY A 166 19.91 -8.11 9.35
CA GLY A 166 19.63 -6.66 9.32
C GLY A 166 18.43 -6.30 8.44
N VAL A 167 17.36 -7.10 8.50
CA VAL A 167 16.15 -6.98 7.69
C VAL A 167 14.96 -6.65 8.58
N THR A 168 14.15 -5.65 8.20
CA THR A 168 12.90 -5.31 8.87
C THR A 168 11.90 -6.47 8.83
N ILE A 169 11.15 -6.67 9.92
CA ILE A 169 10.06 -7.65 9.96
C ILE A 169 8.72 -6.93 9.89
N THR A 170 7.88 -7.33 8.93
CA THR A 170 6.48 -6.89 8.82
C THR A 170 5.55 -7.95 9.41
N VAL A 171 4.66 -7.57 10.34
CA VAL A 171 3.86 -8.51 11.14
C VAL A 171 2.37 -8.27 10.96
N HIS A 172 1.65 -9.30 10.51
CA HIS A 172 0.18 -9.38 10.63
C HIS A 172 -0.18 -9.75 12.08
N ALA A 173 -0.55 -8.76 12.87
CA ALA A 173 -0.68 -8.91 14.32
C ALA A 173 -2.15 -9.08 14.74
N GLU A 174 -2.64 -10.31 14.81
CA GLU A 174 -3.91 -10.68 15.42
C GLU A 174 -3.72 -11.97 16.26
N ASP A 175 -4.37 -12.05 17.42
CA ASP A 175 -4.39 -13.25 18.29
C ASP A 175 -5.72 -14.00 18.11
N GLU A 176 -5.68 -15.13 17.39
CA GLU A 176 -6.87 -15.94 17.12
C GLU A 176 -7.58 -16.46 18.36
N THR A 177 -6.87 -16.57 19.48
CA THR A 177 -7.46 -17.05 20.77
C THR A 177 -8.44 -16.04 21.36
N LEU A 178 -8.40 -14.79 20.90
CA LEU A 178 -9.28 -13.69 21.29
C LEU A 178 -10.39 -13.39 20.27
N PHE A 179 -10.54 -14.23 19.23
CA PHE A 179 -11.65 -14.11 18.29
C PHE A 179 -12.98 -14.54 18.93
N ASP A 180 -14.11 -13.92 18.54
CA ASP A 180 -15.43 -14.24 19.07
C ASP A 180 -16.11 -15.36 18.26
N ASP A 181 -15.96 -16.60 18.71
CA ASP A 181 -16.61 -17.77 18.10
C ASP A 181 -18.15 -17.70 18.08
N ASN A 182 -18.78 -16.89 18.94
CA ASN A 182 -20.23 -16.71 18.88
C ASN A 182 -20.66 -15.98 17.60
N ALA A 183 -19.88 -14.99 17.17
CA ALA A 183 -20.12 -14.30 15.91
C ALA A 183 -20.01 -15.27 14.71
N ARG A 184 -18.99 -16.15 14.71
CA ARG A 184 -18.79 -17.17 13.67
C ARG A 184 -19.96 -18.16 13.57
N ASN A 185 -20.64 -18.44 14.67
CA ASN A 185 -21.78 -19.36 14.71
C ASN A 185 -23.13 -18.67 14.41
N ALA A 186 -23.15 -17.35 14.24
CA ALA A 186 -24.35 -16.61 13.88
C ALA A 186 -24.70 -16.80 12.38
N ASP A 187 -25.98 -16.66 12.08
CA ASP A 187 -26.45 -16.68 10.68
C ASP A 187 -26.07 -15.36 9.97
N ALA A 188 -25.18 -15.44 9.03
CA ALA A 188 -24.73 -14.30 8.23
C ALA A 188 -25.72 -13.89 7.10
N GLY A 189 -26.84 -14.60 6.95
CA GLY A 189 -27.86 -14.27 5.98
C GLY A 189 -27.46 -14.61 4.53
N GLY A 190 -27.55 -13.64 3.63
CA GLY A 190 -27.32 -13.80 2.19
C GLY A 190 -25.85 -13.99 1.77
N ALA A 191 -25.59 -13.65 0.51
CA ALA A 191 -24.25 -13.67 -0.09
C ALA A 191 -23.97 -12.31 -0.76
N GLY A 192 -22.72 -12.01 -1.03
CA GLY A 192 -22.33 -10.73 -1.61
C GLY A 192 -22.81 -9.55 -0.77
N ARG A 193 -23.42 -8.57 -1.39
CA ARG A 193 -23.94 -7.37 -0.70
C ARG A 193 -25.12 -7.64 0.26
N ASP A 194 -25.76 -8.81 0.16
CA ASP A 194 -26.86 -9.18 1.05
C ASP A 194 -26.38 -9.94 2.32
N ALA A 195 -25.08 -10.18 2.45
CA ALA A 195 -24.50 -10.82 3.63
C ALA A 195 -24.34 -9.82 4.78
N ASN A 196 -24.58 -10.28 6.01
CA ASN A 196 -24.28 -9.49 7.21
C ASN A 196 -22.77 -9.52 7.50
N ALA A 197 -22.01 -8.63 6.86
CA ALA A 197 -20.58 -8.55 6.99
C ALA A 197 -20.12 -8.00 8.35
N ASP A 198 -20.98 -7.37 9.14
CA ASP A 198 -20.71 -6.91 10.49
C ASP A 198 -20.29 -8.06 11.43
N LEU A 199 -20.76 -9.27 11.17
CA LEU A 199 -20.33 -10.46 11.91
C LEU A 199 -18.84 -10.76 11.74
N TRP A 200 -18.23 -10.38 10.61
CA TRP A 200 -16.79 -10.54 10.42
C TRP A 200 -16.00 -9.60 11.33
N SER A 201 -16.42 -8.34 11.43
CA SER A 201 -15.84 -7.35 12.32
C SER A 201 -16.05 -7.72 13.81
N THR A 202 -17.19 -8.33 14.14
CA THR A 202 -17.46 -8.85 15.49
C THR A 202 -16.57 -10.07 15.81
N TYR A 203 -16.32 -10.95 14.84
CA TYR A 203 -15.50 -12.15 15.00
C TYR A 203 -14.03 -11.80 15.28
N ARG A 204 -13.41 -10.95 14.49
CA ARG A 204 -12.01 -10.52 14.63
C ARG A 204 -11.93 -9.27 15.51
N THR A 205 -11.81 -9.47 16.79
CA THR A 205 -11.95 -8.41 17.80
C THR A 205 -10.78 -7.42 17.81
N ALA A 206 -11.04 -6.17 18.22
CA ALA A 206 -9.99 -5.18 18.45
C ALA A 206 -8.97 -5.61 19.53
N ALA A 207 -9.42 -6.37 20.53
CA ALA A 207 -8.55 -6.90 21.56
C ALA A 207 -7.54 -7.94 21.02
N ALA A 208 -7.92 -8.69 19.97
CA ALA A 208 -7.03 -9.65 19.31
C ALA A 208 -5.86 -8.94 18.59
N GLU A 209 -6.14 -7.80 17.94
CA GLU A 209 -5.12 -6.98 17.32
C GLU A 209 -4.17 -6.37 18.37
N ALA A 210 -4.70 -5.67 19.37
CA ALA A 210 -3.89 -5.00 20.38
C ALA A 210 -2.95 -5.98 21.11
N ALA A 211 -3.47 -7.14 21.54
CA ALA A 211 -2.67 -8.15 22.24
C ALA A 211 -1.53 -8.74 21.35
N ALA A 212 -1.79 -8.94 20.05
CA ALA A 212 -0.78 -9.45 19.14
C ALA A 212 0.27 -8.38 18.81
N VAL A 213 -0.10 -7.10 18.72
CA VAL A 213 0.85 -6.00 18.58
C VAL A 213 1.74 -5.89 19.81
N GLU A 214 1.17 -5.93 21.03
CA GLU A 214 1.96 -5.95 22.27
C GLU A 214 2.97 -7.11 22.26
N TYR A 215 2.55 -8.31 21.89
CA TYR A 215 3.44 -9.48 21.81
C TYR A 215 4.55 -9.29 20.78
N ALA A 216 4.23 -8.85 19.57
CA ALA A 216 5.22 -8.66 18.50
C ALA A 216 6.29 -7.62 18.89
N THR A 217 5.84 -6.52 19.52
CA THR A 217 6.73 -5.45 19.96
C THR A 217 7.58 -5.85 21.17
N GLU A 218 7.06 -6.66 22.11
CA GLU A 218 7.85 -7.25 23.21
C GLU A 218 8.99 -8.11 22.65
N VAL A 219 8.72 -8.98 21.66
CA VAL A 219 9.75 -9.79 21.01
C VAL A 219 10.77 -8.91 20.29
N GLY A 220 10.31 -7.85 19.61
CA GLY A 220 11.21 -6.87 18.97
C GLY A 220 12.14 -6.18 19.97
N GLN A 221 11.62 -5.72 21.10
CA GLN A 221 12.42 -5.08 22.15
C GLN A 221 13.45 -6.05 22.79
N GLU A 222 13.07 -7.32 23.01
CA GLU A 222 13.96 -8.33 23.58
C GLU A 222 15.11 -8.73 22.65
N THR A 223 14.87 -8.73 21.34
CA THR A 223 15.84 -9.14 20.31
C THR A 223 16.58 -7.97 19.67
N GLY A 224 16.03 -6.76 19.75
CA GLY A 224 16.55 -5.58 19.04
C GLY A 224 16.18 -5.57 17.56
N ALA A 225 15.10 -6.22 17.18
CA ALA A 225 14.59 -6.26 15.81
C ALA A 225 13.83 -4.99 15.44
N ASP A 226 13.94 -4.58 14.18
CA ASP A 226 13.09 -3.55 13.58
C ASP A 226 11.74 -4.18 13.19
N ILE A 227 10.73 -3.98 14.05
CA ILE A 227 9.37 -4.47 13.83
C ILE A 227 8.53 -3.40 13.14
N HIS A 228 7.83 -3.78 12.09
CA HIS A 228 6.80 -2.99 11.42
C HIS A 228 5.45 -3.71 11.52
N ILE A 229 4.45 -3.07 12.14
CA ILE A 229 3.11 -3.64 12.30
C ILE A 229 2.29 -3.32 11.05
N ALA A 230 1.85 -4.36 10.34
CA ALA A 230 1.03 -4.25 9.14
C ALA A 230 -0.41 -3.79 9.48
N HIS A 231 -1.03 -3.02 8.57
CA HIS A 231 -2.46 -2.70 8.49
C HIS A 231 -3.19 -2.55 9.84
N THR A 232 -2.63 -1.82 10.80
CA THR A 232 -3.24 -1.58 12.13
C THR A 232 -4.59 -0.89 11.99
N SER A 233 -5.64 -1.46 12.58
CA SER A 233 -7.03 -1.00 12.39
C SER A 233 -7.65 -0.35 13.63
N THR A 234 -6.94 -0.37 14.76
CA THR A 234 -7.47 0.12 16.03
C THR A 234 -6.56 1.14 16.70
N PRO A 235 -7.12 2.12 17.44
CA PRO A 235 -6.30 3.05 18.21
C PRO A 235 -5.45 2.34 19.28
N GLU A 236 -5.94 1.24 19.85
CA GLU A 236 -5.21 0.46 20.85
C GLU A 236 -3.99 -0.25 20.23
N GLY A 237 -4.13 -0.78 18.98
CA GLY A 237 -3.01 -1.38 18.25
C GLY A 237 -1.93 -0.35 17.90
N ILE A 238 -2.34 0.86 17.44
CA ILE A 238 -1.40 1.95 17.16
C ILE A 238 -0.67 2.37 18.45
N ASP A 239 -1.40 2.56 19.55
CA ASP A 239 -0.81 2.94 20.84
C ASP A 239 0.20 1.88 21.33
N ALA A 240 -0.14 0.58 21.16
CA ALA A 240 0.77 -0.52 21.49
C ALA A 240 2.04 -0.54 20.61
N ALA A 241 1.92 -0.26 19.31
CA ALA A 241 3.08 -0.14 18.42
C ALA A 241 4.01 1.01 18.84
N VAL A 242 3.43 2.19 19.13
CA VAL A 242 4.18 3.37 19.61
C VAL A 242 4.86 3.09 20.95
N ASP A 243 4.14 2.52 21.92
CA ASP A 243 4.69 2.20 23.23
C ASP A 243 5.79 1.12 23.14
N GLY A 244 5.68 0.23 22.14
CA GLY A 244 6.64 -0.82 21.83
C GLY A 244 7.83 -0.37 20.97
N GLU A 245 7.91 0.92 20.58
CA GLU A 245 8.96 1.48 19.69
C GLU A 245 9.01 0.79 18.31
N ALA A 246 7.89 0.21 17.84
CA ALA A 246 7.73 -0.34 16.52
C ALA A 246 7.11 0.70 15.57
N THR A 247 7.41 0.59 14.28
CA THR A 247 6.70 1.35 13.25
C THR A 247 5.38 0.65 12.90
N CYS A 248 4.39 1.40 12.41
CA CYS A 248 3.12 0.81 12.00
C CYS A 248 2.53 1.47 10.75
N GLU A 249 1.73 0.70 10.03
CA GLU A 249 0.95 1.18 8.89
C GLU A 249 -0.55 1.10 9.15
N VAL A 250 -1.30 1.96 8.46
CA VAL A 250 -2.76 1.94 8.41
C VAL A 250 -3.20 1.90 6.95
N CYS A 251 -4.28 1.17 6.65
CA CYS A 251 -4.79 1.11 5.28
C CYS A 251 -5.85 2.17 4.99
N PRO A 252 -6.00 2.63 3.74
CA PRO A 252 -7.04 3.57 3.36
C PRO A 252 -8.45 3.11 3.75
N HIS A 253 -8.74 1.82 3.70
CA HIS A 253 -10.04 1.31 4.12
C HIS A 253 -10.30 1.46 5.62
N HIS A 254 -9.27 1.44 6.48
CA HIS A 254 -9.40 1.74 7.92
C HIS A 254 -9.51 3.25 8.22
N LEU A 255 -9.14 4.12 7.25
CA LEU A 255 -9.24 5.58 7.38
C LEU A 255 -10.59 6.11 6.90
N TYR A 256 -11.13 5.53 5.84
CA TYR A 256 -12.26 6.07 5.11
C TYR A 256 -13.53 5.23 5.17
N LEU A 257 -13.48 4.02 5.71
CA LEU A 257 -14.61 3.11 5.86
C LEU A 257 -14.73 2.66 7.33
N SER A 258 -15.97 2.40 7.75
CA SER A 258 -16.30 1.89 9.07
C SER A 258 -17.31 0.74 8.99
N ARG A 259 -17.71 0.20 10.11
CA ARG A 259 -18.79 -0.81 10.18
C ARG A 259 -20.12 -0.28 9.64
N ASP A 260 -20.33 1.03 9.64
CA ASP A 260 -21.55 1.65 9.10
C ASP A 260 -21.67 1.48 7.57
N ASP A 261 -20.54 1.28 6.87
CA ASP A 261 -20.51 1.03 5.42
C ASP A 261 -20.82 -0.43 5.06
N LEU A 262 -20.78 -1.37 6.03
CA LEU A 262 -20.93 -2.81 5.78
C LEU A 262 -22.32 -3.22 5.28
N ASP A 263 -23.37 -2.44 5.60
CA ASP A 263 -24.72 -2.67 5.06
C ASP A 263 -24.78 -2.52 3.53
N GLU A 264 -23.93 -1.67 2.95
CA GLU A 264 -23.84 -1.45 1.50
C GLU A 264 -22.77 -2.34 0.85
N LEU A 265 -21.67 -2.59 1.56
CA LEU A 265 -20.55 -3.38 1.05
C LEU A 265 -20.82 -4.89 1.10
N GLY A 266 -21.49 -5.40 2.15
CA GLY A 266 -21.61 -6.83 2.38
C GLY A 266 -20.23 -7.50 2.41
N THR A 267 -20.06 -8.63 1.73
CA THR A 267 -18.78 -9.34 1.66
C THR A 267 -17.65 -8.57 0.96
N TYR A 268 -17.97 -7.54 0.18
CA TYR A 268 -16.96 -6.63 -0.38
C TYR A 268 -16.21 -5.85 0.72
N GLY A 269 -16.85 -5.65 1.88
CA GLY A 269 -16.23 -5.07 3.09
C GLY A 269 -15.49 -6.09 3.98
N ARG A 270 -15.31 -7.35 3.53
CA ARG A 270 -14.52 -8.33 4.26
C ARG A 270 -13.03 -8.18 3.96
N MET A 271 -12.25 -7.85 4.99
CA MET A 271 -10.79 -7.69 4.99
C MET A 271 -10.21 -8.11 6.35
N ASN A 272 -8.90 -8.23 6.48
CA ASN A 272 -8.19 -8.56 7.71
C ASN A 272 -7.05 -7.57 7.95
N PRO A 273 -7.03 -6.88 9.09
CA PRO A 273 -8.08 -6.77 10.10
C PRO A 273 -9.37 -6.15 9.55
N PRO A 274 -10.53 -6.39 10.18
CA PRO A 274 -11.81 -5.90 9.66
C PRO A 274 -12.04 -4.41 9.96
N LEU A 275 -13.04 -3.84 9.28
CA LEU A 275 -13.53 -2.50 9.58
C LEU A 275 -14.01 -2.39 11.04
N ARG A 276 -13.75 -1.24 11.66
CA ARG A 276 -14.11 -0.95 13.05
C ARG A 276 -15.27 0.04 13.13
N GLU A 277 -15.79 0.24 14.33
CA GLU A 277 -16.79 1.24 14.65
C GLU A 277 -16.33 2.64 14.23
N GLU A 278 -17.28 3.52 13.90
CA GLU A 278 -16.96 4.86 13.38
C GLU A 278 -16.11 5.69 14.35
N ASP A 279 -16.36 5.62 15.65
CA ASP A 279 -15.56 6.32 16.66
C ASP A 279 -14.10 5.80 16.73
N ARG A 280 -13.87 4.51 16.43
CA ARG A 280 -12.52 3.96 16.31
C ARG A 280 -11.84 4.39 15.03
N ARG A 281 -12.56 4.39 13.91
CA ARG A 281 -12.07 4.92 12.64
C ARG A 281 -11.61 6.38 12.78
N GLU A 282 -12.45 7.22 13.42
CA GLU A 282 -12.10 8.62 13.70
C GLU A 282 -10.82 8.70 14.55
N ALA A 283 -10.71 7.90 15.62
CA ALA A 283 -9.54 7.89 16.47
C ALA A 283 -8.26 7.37 15.78
N VAL A 284 -8.38 6.46 14.81
CA VAL A 284 -7.26 6.03 13.94
C VAL A 284 -6.85 7.18 13.02
N PHE A 285 -7.81 7.86 12.39
CA PHE A 285 -7.52 9.01 11.52
C PHE A 285 -6.83 10.15 12.28
N GLU A 286 -7.25 10.45 13.52
CA GLU A 286 -6.58 11.43 14.38
C GLU A 286 -5.10 11.05 14.62
N ARG A 287 -4.79 9.77 14.88
CA ARG A 287 -3.41 9.30 15.06
C ARG A 287 -2.56 9.40 13.80
N VAL A 288 -3.18 9.20 12.64
CA VAL A 288 -2.52 9.45 11.35
C VAL A 288 -2.20 10.93 11.20
N ALA A 289 -3.15 11.81 11.50
CA ALA A 289 -2.96 13.26 11.39
C ALA A 289 -1.91 13.79 12.38
N ASP A 290 -1.88 13.27 13.60
CA ASP A 290 -0.98 13.69 14.69
C ASP A 290 0.42 13.09 14.61
N GLY A 291 0.68 12.13 13.69
CA GLY A 291 2.00 11.56 13.44
C GLY A 291 2.34 10.31 14.26
N ALA A 292 1.37 9.70 14.94
CA ALA A 292 1.56 8.44 15.68
C ALA A 292 1.65 7.21 14.77
N VAL A 293 1.10 7.29 13.56
CA VAL A 293 1.21 6.26 12.50
C VAL A 293 2.34 6.64 11.57
N ASP A 294 3.21 5.74 11.21
CA ASP A 294 4.37 6.04 10.37
C ASP A 294 3.99 6.15 8.90
N ILE A 295 3.29 5.16 8.35
CA ILE A 295 2.97 5.10 6.93
C ILE A 295 1.50 4.75 6.68
N VAL A 296 1.04 5.03 5.46
CA VAL A 296 -0.18 4.48 4.89
C VAL A 296 0.21 3.55 3.75
N ALA A 297 -0.21 2.29 3.85
CA ALA A 297 -0.05 1.27 2.81
C ALA A 297 -1.40 0.61 2.55
N THR A 298 -1.58 -0.03 1.39
CA THR A 298 -2.94 -0.33 0.95
C THR A 298 -3.48 -1.67 1.39
N ASP A 299 -2.62 -2.64 1.67
CA ASP A 299 -3.02 -4.05 1.64
C ASP A 299 -3.84 -4.34 0.37
N HIS A 300 -3.33 -3.88 -0.80
CA HIS A 300 -4.00 -4.11 -2.07
C HIS A 300 -4.12 -5.61 -2.33
N ALA A 301 -5.26 -6.16 -1.96
CA ALA A 301 -5.55 -7.60 -1.95
C ALA A 301 -6.76 -7.90 -2.83
N PRO A 302 -6.64 -7.77 -4.17
CA PRO A 302 -7.76 -7.87 -5.09
C PRO A 302 -8.31 -9.28 -5.19
N HIS A 303 -9.64 -9.36 -5.32
CA HIS A 303 -10.42 -10.55 -5.60
C HIS A 303 -11.46 -10.23 -6.64
N THR A 304 -11.85 -11.21 -7.46
CA THR A 304 -12.89 -11.01 -8.45
C THR A 304 -14.25 -10.80 -7.80
N ARG A 305 -15.19 -10.15 -8.51
CA ARG A 305 -16.56 -9.99 -8.03
C ARG A 305 -17.20 -11.35 -7.75
N GLU A 306 -16.97 -12.38 -8.59
CA GLU A 306 -17.51 -13.74 -8.40
C GLU A 306 -17.04 -14.34 -7.06
N GLU A 307 -15.77 -14.16 -6.70
CA GLU A 307 -15.23 -14.63 -5.42
C GLU A 307 -15.83 -13.87 -4.23
N LYS A 308 -16.04 -12.56 -4.36
CA LYS A 308 -16.65 -11.73 -3.30
C LYS A 308 -18.15 -11.98 -3.16
N GLU A 309 -18.86 -12.40 -4.20
CA GLU A 309 -20.32 -12.65 -4.19
C GLU A 309 -20.71 -14.02 -3.65
N THR A 310 -19.97 -14.52 -2.68
CA THR A 310 -20.24 -15.77 -1.94
C THR A 310 -20.75 -15.47 -0.53
N GLY A 311 -21.00 -16.50 0.29
CA GLY A 311 -21.40 -16.32 1.70
C GLY A 311 -20.27 -15.68 2.51
N LEU A 312 -20.63 -14.99 3.61
CA LEU A 312 -19.65 -14.24 4.43
C LEU A 312 -18.43 -15.07 4.83
N TRP A 313 -18.64 -16.32 5.21
CA TRP A 313 -17.56 -17.18 5.71
C TRP A 313 -16.74 -17.84 4.61
N ASP A 314 -17.23 -17.83 3.37
CA ASP A 314 -16.58 -18.38 2.18
C ASP A 314 -15.90 -17.31 1.31
N ALA A 315 -16.38 -16.05 1.39
CA ALA A 315 -15.80 -14.94 0.64
C ALA A 315 -14.35 -14.70 1.09
N PRO A 316 -13.40 -14.44 0.18
CA PRO A 316 -12.04 -14.12 0.57
C PRO A 316 -11.95 -12.72 1.21
N SER A 317 -11.00 -12.55 2.14
CA SER A 317 -10.65 -11.24 2.72
C SER A 317 -9.73 -10.47 1.80
N GLY A 318 -9.92 -9.16 1.71
CA GLY A 318 -9.10 -8.23 0.93
C GLY A 318 -9.91 -7.37 -0.03
N VAL A 319 -9.35 -6.20 -0.32
CA VAL A 319 -9.93 -5.17 -1.19
C VAL A 319 -8.85 -4.56 -2.08
N PRO A 320 -9.18 -4.05 -3.28
CA PRO A 320 -8.24 -3.27 -4.07
C PRO A 320 -8.06 -1.87 -3.45
N GLY A 321 -6.82 -1.35 -3.43
CA GLY A 321 -6.50 -0.07 -2.79
C GLY A 321 -5.42 0.76 -3.48
N VAL A 322 -4.48 0.13 -4.20
CA VAL A 322 -3.25 0.79 -4.70
C VAL A 322 -3.50 2.02 -5.57
N GLU A 323 -4.58 2.03 -6.36
CA GLU A 323 -4.93 3.15 -7.25
C GLU A 323 -5.59 4.32 -6.50
N THR A 324 -6.16 4.07 -5.33
CA THR A 324 -6.99 5.05 -4.62
C THR A 324 -6.33 5.64 -3.37
N MET A 325 -5.22 5.07 -2.90
CA MET A 325 -4.52 5.50 -1.69
C MET A 325 -4.12 6.98 -1.73
N LEU A 326 -3.19 7.34 -2.61
CA LEU A 326 -2.71 8.71 -2.72
C LEU A 326 -3.84 9.69 -3.09
N PRO A 327 -4.73 9.38 -4.06
CA PRO A 327 -5.88 10.24 -4.37
C PRO A 327 -6.79 10.57 -3.19
N LEU A 328 -7.10 9.60 -2.32
CA LEU A 328 -7.92 9.81 -1.12
C LEU A 328 -7.19 10.70 -0.10
N LEU A 329 -5.92 10.44 0.17
CA LEU A 329 -5.11 11.23 1.10
C LEU A 329 -4.94 12.67 0.63
N LEU A 330 -4.72 12.89 -0.67
CA LEU A 330 -4.64 14.23 -1.26
C LEU A 330 -5.98 14.97 -1.17
N ASN A 331 -7.11 14.27 -1.29
CA ASN A 331 -8.40 14.88 -1.09
C ASN A 331 -8.64 15.28 0.38
N SER A 332 -8.17 14.48 1.36
CA SER A 332 -8.18 14.87 2.77
C SER A 332 -7.27 16.08 3.04
N ALA A 333 -6.10 16.15 2.38
CA ALA A 333 -5.23 17.33 2.48
C ALA A 333 -5.90 18.58 1.89
N ARG A 334 -6.54 18.45 0.73
CA ARG A 334 -7.32 19.54 0.11
C ARG A 334 -8.46 20.03 1.01
N GLN A 335 -9.07 19.14 1.80
CA GLN A 335 -10.13 19.49 2.76
C GLN A 335 -9.58 20.06 4.07
N GLY A 336 -8.27 20.02 4.27
CA GLY A 336 -7.58 20.52 5.47
C GLY A 336 -7.63 19.55 6.66
N GLU A 337 -7.96 18.28 6.40
CA GLU A 337 -7.95 17.20 7.40
C GLU A 337 -6.52 16.68 7.64
N LEU A 338 -5.68 16.73 6.60
CA LEU A 338 -4.23 16.47 6.65
C LEU A 338 -3.47 17.68 6.06
N SER A 339 -2.17 17.76 6.29
CA SER A 339 -1.30 18.63 5.49
C SER A 339 -0.72 17.84 4.31
N TYR A 340 -0.34 18.53 3.23
CA TYR A 340 0.36 17.89 2.11
C TYR A 340 1.72 17.33 2.53
N ASP A 341 2.44 18.01 3.44
CA ASP A 341 3.68 17.48 4.02
C ASP A 341 3.42 16.14 4.72
N ARG A 342 2.32 16.05 5.52
CA ARG A 342 1.97 14.80 6.19
C ARG A 342 1.64 13.68 5.21
N VAL A 343 0.95 13.98 4.11
CA VAL A 343 0.70 12.98 3.05
C VAL A 343 2.03 12.48 2.48
N VAL A 344 2.96 13.38 2.18
CA VAL A 344 4.29 12.99 1.66
C VAL A 344 5.06 12.15 2.68
N ASP A 345 5.03 12.48 3.97
CA ASP A 345 5.63 11.65 5.02
C ASP A 345 5.05 10.24 5.02
N LEU A 346 3.70 10.13 4.97
CA LEU A 346 2.98 8.85 5.06
C LEU A 346 3.23 7.90 3.89
N VAL A 347 3.42 8.44 2.68
CA VAL A 347 3.47 7.60 1.47
C VAL A 347 4.79 7.68 0.70
N ALA A 348 5.76 8.49 1.15
CA ALA A 348 7.02 8.63 0.43
C ALA A 348 8.24 8.65 1.35
N HIS A 349 8.35 9.62 2.26
CA HIS A 349 9.53 9.76 3.12
C HIS A 349 9.67 8.56 4.07
N ASN A 350 8.67 8.31 4.91
CA ASN A 350 8.73 7.28 5.94
C ASN A 350 8.83 5.86 5.36
N PRO A 351 8.04 5.46 4.34
CA PRO A 351 8.23 4.12 3.78
C PRO A 351 9.62 3.94 3.14
N ALA A 352 10.20 5.00 2.53
CA ALA A 352 11.57 4.92 2.03
C ALA A 352 12.59 4.71 3.15
N ASP A 353 12.41 5.41 4.28
CA ASP A 353 13.32 5.31 5.43
C ASP A 353 13.15 3.96 6.16
N ILE A 354 11.91 3.46 6.36
CA ILE A 354 11.62 2.18 7.05
C ILE A 354 12.17 0.97 6.28
N PHE A 355 12.05 1.01 4.95
CA PHE A 355 12.48 -0.10 4.10
C PHE A 355 13.82 0.16 3.40
N ASP A 356 14.65 1.12 3.89
CA ASP A 356 15.99 1.47 3.40
C ASP A 356 16.05 1.67 1.87
N LEU A 357 15.17 2.45 1.31
CA LEU A 357 15.14 2.78 -0.12
C LEU A 357 15.88 4.11 -0.38
N ASP A 358 17.19 4.09 -0.30
CA ASP A 358 18.09 5.26 -0.21
C ASP A 358 17.89 6.35 -1.28
N SER A 359 17.42 5.98 -2.48
CA SER A 359 17.24 6.93 -3.59
C SER A 359 15.78 7.32 -3.85
N LYS A 360 14.84 6.91 -2.97
CA LYS A 360 13.41 7.05 -3.17
C LYS A 360 12.76 8.06 -2.20
N GLY A 361 11.54 8.45 -2.50
CA GLY A 361 10.65 9.17 -1.61
C GLY A 361 10.94 10.66 -1.43
N ARG A 362 11.92 11.26 -2.12
CA ARG A 362 12.31 12.66 -1.93
C ARG A 362 12.49 13.41 -3.24
N ILE A 363 12.12 14.70 -3.26
CA ILE A 363 12.42 15.61 -4.36
C ILE A 363 13.70 16.38 -4.02
N GLU A 364 14.84 15.72 -4.24
CA GLU A 364 16.18 16.28 -3.98
C GLU A 364 17.15 15.91 -5.10
N PRO A 365 18.14 16.77 -5.43
CA PRO A 365 19.17 16.41 -6.43
C PRO A 365 19.92 15.13 -6.03
N GLY A 366 20.01 14.19 -6.96
CA GLY A 366 20.65 12.88 -6.77
C GLY A 366 19.68 11.75 -6.43
N TYR A 367 18.43 12.05 -6.03
CA TYR A 367 17.37 11.07 -5.87
C TYR A 367 16.80 10.65 -7.23
N ASP A 368 16.20 9.50 -7.29
CA ASP A 368 15.52 9.01 -8.48
C ASP A 368 14.34 9.94 -8.82
N ALA A 369 14.12 10.16 -10.11
CA ALA A 369 13.06 11.04 -10.58
C ALA A 369 11.73 10.28 -10.65
N ASP A 370 11.29 9.78 -9.49
CA ASP A 370 9.98 9.20 -9.25
C ASP A 370 9.06 10.31 -8.76
N LEU A 371 8.18 10.77 -9.63
CA LEU A 371 7.45 12.01 -9.42
C LEU A 371 5.98 11.88 -9.83
N VAL A 372 5.13 12.61 -9.12
CA VAL A 372 3.69 12.69 -9.41
C VAL A 372 3.26 14.14 -9.50
N LEU A 373 2.57 14.49 -10.59
CA LEU A 373 1.98 15.81 -10.80
C LEU A 373 0.45 15.71 -10.66
N VAL A 374 -0.12 16.55 -9.80
CA VAL A 374 -1.56 16.58 -9.52
C VAL A 374 -2.11 18.00 -9.57
N ASP A 375 -3.40 18.11 -9.89
CA ASP A 375 -4.18 19.34 -9.72
C ASP A 375 -5.08 19.21 -8.47
N PRO A 376 -4.71 19.81 -7.32
CA PRO A 376 -5.51 19.70 -6.09
C PRO A 376 -6.92 20.31 -6.21
N ASP A 377 -7.12 21.21 -7.15
CA ASP A 377 -8.40 21.87 -7.36
C ASP A 377 -9.38 21.05 -8.22
N ASN A 378 -8.95 19.88 -8.71
CA ASN A 378 -9.71 19.00 -9.60
C ASN A 378 -9.96 17.60 -9.00
N PRO A 379 -10.66 17.47 -7.84
CA PRO A 379 -11.03 16.17 -7.29
C PRO A 379 -12.08 15.49 -8.18
N GLN A 380 -11.96 14.16 -8.31
CA GLN A 380 -12.84 13.33 -9.14
C GLN A 380 -13.51 12.26 -8.30
N ALA A 381 -14.72 11.86 -8.67
CA ALA A 381 -15.36 10.69 -8.07
C ALA A 381 -14.62 9.42 -8.50
N ILE A 382 -14.51 8.49 -7.56
CA ILE A 382 -13.95 7.16 -7.77
C ILE A 382 -15.09 6.27 -8.27
N HIS A 383 -14.88 5.56 -9.37
CA HIS A 383 -15.86 4.63 -9.93
C HIS A 383 -15.21 3.27 -10.21
N ASP A 384 -16.00 2.21 -10.00
CA ASP A 384 -15.60 0.83 -10.31
C ASP A 384 -15.07 0.68 -11.75
N ASP A 385 -15.73 1.36 -12.71
CA ASP A 385 -15.40 1.27 -14.14
C ASP A 385 -14.09 2.01 -14.50
N ASP A 386 -13.57 2.86 -13.61
CA ASP A 386 -12.35 3.65 -13.84
C ASP A 386 -11.10 2.97 -13.23
N ILE A 387 -11.25 1.83 -12.53
CA ILE A 387 -10.15 1.12 -11.85
C ILE A 387 -9.41 0.19 -12.81
N HIS A 388 -8.10 0.29 -12.86
CA HIS A 388 -7.23 -0.52 -13.73
C HIS A 388 -6.93 -1.92 -13.20
N SER A 389 -7.19 -2.18 -11.91
CA SER A 389 -7.07 -3.51 -11.32
C SER A 389 -8.04 -4.50 -12.00
N LYS A 390 -7.59 -5.74 -12.17
CA LYS A 390 -8.44 -6.83 -12.70
C LYS A 390 -9.65 -7.15 -11.84
N SER A 391 -9.66 -6.73 -10.58
CA SER A 391 -10.82 -6.87 -9.70
C SER A 391 -12.08 -6.21 -10.27
N GLY A 392 -11.91 -5.07 -10.97
CA GLY A 392 -12.99 -4.30 -11.62
C GLY A 392 -14.01 -3.75 -10.62
N TRP A 393 -13.60 -3.46 -9.39
CA TRP A 393 -14.40 -2.83 -8.34
C TRP A 393 -13.51 -2.15 -7.30
N THR A 394 -14.09 -1.26 -6.52
CA THR A 394 -13.43 -0.58 -5.41
C THR A 394 -14.36 -0.47 -4.20
N PRO A 395 -13.86 -0.54 -2.95
CA PRO A 395 -14.69 -0.26 -1.79
C PRO A 395 -15.00 1.24 -1.61
N PHE A 396 -14.42 2.10 -2.45
CA PHE A 396 -14.52 3.57 -2.37
C PHE A 396 -15.43 4.19 -3.43
N GLU A 397 -16.31 3.39 -4.07
CA GLU A 397 -17.25 3.87 -5.09
C GLU A 397 -17.98 5.14 -4.64
N GLY A 398 -17.96 6.20 -5.49
CA GLY A 398 -18.59 7.49 -5.23
C GLY A 398 -17.82 8.44 -4.28
N ARG A 399 -16.75 8.00 -3.63
CA ARG A 399 -15.86 8.91 -2.89
C ARG A 399 -15.04 9.76 -3.85
N HIS A 400 -14.44 10.84 -3.38
CA HIS A 400 -13.63 11.71 -4.22
C HIS A 400 -12.15 11.56 -3.92
N GLY A 401 -11.31 11.56 -4.97
CA GLY A 401 -9.86 11.58 -4.91
C GLY A 401 -9.26 12.63 -5.83
N VAL A 402 -8.04 13.08 -5.52
CA VAL A 402 -7.21 13.91 -6.40
C VAL A 402 -6.23 13.00 -7.12
N PHE A 403 -6.53 12.70 -8.38
CA PHE A 403 -5.77 11.75 -9.17
C PHE A 403 -4.60 12.41 -9.92
N PRO A 404 -3.51 11.65 -10.18
CA PRO A 404 -2.39 12.10 -10.99
C PRO A 404 -2.82 12.54 -12.39
N GLU A 405 -2.17 13.56 -12.90
CA GLU A 405 -2.16 13.91 -14.31
C GLU A 405 -0.91 13.35 -15.01
N LEU A 406 0.18 13.17 -14.21
CA LEU A 406 1.44 12.63 -14.69
C LEU A 406 2.10 11.81 -13.59
N THR A 407 2.56 10.61 -13.92
CA THR A 407 3.40 9.79 -13.05
C THR A 407 4.69 9.44 -13.78
N LEU A 408 5.82 9.70 -13.13
CA LEU A 408 7.15 9.38 -13.65
C LEU A 408 7.83 8.35 -12.75
N VAL A 409 8.51 7.40 -13.36
CA VAL A 409 9.43 6.47 -12.71
C VAL A 409 10.79 6.61 -13.36
N ARG A 410 11.83 6.88 -12.56
CA ARG A 410 13.20 7.10 -13.04
C ARG A 410 13.27 8.08 -14.22
N GLY A 411 12.51 9.18 -14.09
CA GLY A 411 12.46 10.24 -15.10
C GLY A 411 11.74 9.89 -16.40
N GLN A 412 11.10 8.74 -16.48
CA GLN A 412 10.28 8.34 -17.62
C GLN A 412 8.80 8.49 -17.27
N VAL A 413 8.04 9.15 -18.14
CA VAL A 413 6.58 9.25 -18.01
C VAL A 413 5.98 7.87 -18.25
N ILE A 414 5.42 7.27 -17.20
CA ILE A 414 4.77 5.96 -17.26
C ILE A 414 3.25 6.05 -17.37
N TYR A 415 2.69 7.14 -16.84
CA TYR A 415 1.27 7.45 -16.92
C TYR A 415 1.09 8.94 -17.20
N GLU A 416 0.24 9.26 -18.15
CA GLU A 416 -0.14 10.63 -18.50
C GLU A 416 -1.63 10.67 -18.79
N ARG A 417 -2.34 11.59 -18.13
CA ARG A 417 -3.77 11.81 -18.33
C ARG A 417 -4.04 13.23 -18.81
N THR A 418 -4.79 13.35 -19.88
CA THR A 418 -5.30 14.65 -20.33
C THR A 418 -6.53 14.97 -19.49
N PRO A 419 -6.58 16.14 -18.80
CA PRO A 419 -7.77 16.53 -18.04
C PRO A 419 -9.00 16.57 -18.96
N GLY A 420 -9.97 15.71 -18.69
CA GLY A 420 -11.22 15.61 -19.43
C GLY A 420 -12.22 16.72 -19.05
N ASP A 421 -13.35 16.74 -19.72
CA ASP A 421 -14.45 17.71 -19.52
C ASP A 421 -15.32 17.44 -18.27
N GLY A 422 -14.80 16.69 -17.29
CA GLY A 422 -15.48 16.39 -16.01
C GLY A 422 -16.42 15.18 -16.06
N ARG A 423 -16.26 14.27 -17.03
CA ARG A 423 -17.10 13.07 -17.20
C ARG A 423 -16.53 11.77 -16.60
N GLY A 424 -15.57 11.87 -15.70
CA GLY A 424 -14.83 10.72 -15.16
C GLY A 424 -13.52 10.47 -15.89
N ARG A 425 -12.80 9.42 -15.49
CA ARG A 425 -11.54 8.98 -16.15
C ARG A 425 -11.94 8.00 -17.25
N GLY A 426 -11.68 8.35 -18.51
CA GLY A 426 -11.98 7.49 -19.66
C GLY A 426 -10.70 6.94 -20.29
N GLU A 427 -10.72 5.70 -20.78
CA GLU A 427 -9.57 5.05 -21.45
C GLU A 427 -8.97 5.90 -22.58
N ASP A 428 -9.77 6.74 -23.24
CA ASP A 428 -9.34 7.62 -24.35
C ASP A 428 -8.48 8.81 -23.87
N ASP A 429 -8.53 9.14 -22.57
CA ASP A 429 -7.86 10.29 -21.96
C ASP A 429 -6.54 9.88 -21.25
N GLU A 430 -6.25 8.59 -21.14
CA GLU A 430 -5.14 8.02 -20.39
C GLU A 430 -4.13 7.32 -21.32
N GLN A 431 -2.84 7.48 -21.02
CA GLN A 431 -1.75 6.85 -21.73
C GLN A 431 -0.77 6.20 -20.76
N PHE A 432 -0.47 4.93 -20.99
CA PHE A 432 0.56 4.20 -20.29
C PHE A 432 1.76 3.96 -21.22
N SER A 433 2.96 4.10 -20.69
CA SER A 433 4.18 3.76 -21.40
C SER A 433 4.73 2.42 -20.93
N ASP A 434 5.30 1.65 -21.84
CA ASP A 434 5.99 0.41 -21.51
C ASP A 434 7.39 0.76 -20.96
N VAL A 435 7.52 0.70 -19.64
CA VAL A 435 8.79 0.85 -18.92
C VAL A 435 8.98 -0.41 -18.09
N ASP A 436 10.16 -0.97 -18.07
CA ASP A 436 10.46 -2.14 -17.26
C ASP A 436 10.73 -1.73 -15.81
N GLY A 437 9.95 -2.22 -14.88
CA GLY A 437 10.17 -2.07 -13.44
C GLY A 437 11.45 -2.79 -13.00
N GLN A 438 12.10 -2.26 -11.97
CA GLN A 438 13.31 -2.85 -11.37
C GLN A 438 13.06 -3.20 -9.91
N ASN A 439 13.75 -4.24 -9.42
CA ASN A 439 13.76 -4.52 -7.99
C ASN A 439 14.60 -3.45 -7.29
N VAL A 440 14.01 -2.73 -6.35
CA VAL A 440 14.65 -1.61 -5.61
C VAL A 440 15.79 -2.04 -4.71
N ARG A 441 15.96 -3.34 -4.48
CA ARG A 441 17.04 -3.95 -3.68
C ARG A 441 18.10 -4.67 -4.53
N ALA A 442 17.95 -4.76 -5.87
CA ALA A 442 18.84 -5.53 -6.76
C ALA A 442 20.11 -4.77 -7.17
#